data_4334619caddff2f11fb93e0cbe810d64
#
_entry.id   4334619caddff2f11fb93e0cbe810d64
#
_cell.length_a   1.000
_cell.length_b   1.000
_cell.length_c   1.000
_cell.angle_alpha   90.00
_cell.angle_beta   90.00
_cell.angle_gamma   90.00
#
_symmetry.space_group_name_H-M   'P 1'
#
loop_
_entity.id
_entity.type
_entity.pdbx_description
1 polymer ?
#
loop_
_entity_poly.entity_id
_entity_poly.type
_entity_poly.pdbx_seq_one_letter_code
_entity_poly.pdbx_strand_id
1 'polypeptide(L)'
;MAKKLAVGIVALSLAVIGLFLFRYQVALVGMSLVFSLGGAPDLLPPEEEGDLVVWHDDYYTIERLDSRTIAIGEPRYYQQNISYLILGEDRAILFDAGAGSRKIRPVAEGLTQLPITFVPSHFHYDHVGDGLPFDRIAVVDLPHIRSRANDDQLTLTWQEHLGEPEGFELPTFSVAEWLTPGTNVDLGGRVLKVIYTPGHTTDSISLFDAAANLLFAGDFMYQGSLFAFLPNSSLGDYDQGAKHLSDVVNSETKIYGAHRLYPPGAPVLGASDVKDLQNSLMKIKNSEQETQGLYPVIYPVNDEMTLWAEPPWLQNWDATYPDQ
;
A
#
# COMPACT_ATOMS: atom_id res chain seq x y z
N MET A 1 46.66 1.58 -26.98
CA MET A 1 46.00 0.92 -25.84
C MET A 1 45.22 1.88 -24.95
N ALA A 2 45.80 2.97 -24.46
CA ALA A 2 45.17 3.91 -23.54
C ALA A 2 43.84 4.54 -24.05
N LYS A 3 43.73 4.96 -25.33
CA LYS A 3 42.48 5.50 -25.90
C LYS A 3 41.35 4.48 -25.94
N LYS A 4 41.62 3.20 -26.24
CA LYS A 4 40.58 2.14 -26.25
C LYS A 4 40.13 1.82 -24.83
N LEU A 5 41.04 1.85 -23.84
CA LEU A 5 40.72 1.67 -22.43
C LEU A 5 39.86 2.84 -21.90
N ALA A 6 40.23 4.07 -22.23
CA ALA A 6 39.42 5.27 -21.86
C ALA A 6 38.02 5.23 -22.46
N VAL A 7 37.86 4.87 -23.72
CA VAL A 7 36.54 4.71 -24.38
C VAL A 7 35.74 3.59 -23.68
N GLY A 8 36.35 2.47 -23.34
CA GLY A 8 35.69 1.37 -22.61
C GLY A 8 35.19 1.80 -21.22
N ILE A 9 36.02 2.55 -20.48
CA ILE A 9 35.63 3.08 -19.15
C ILE A 9 34.44 4.04 -19.28
N VAL A 10 34.50 4.98 -20.22
CA VAL A 10 33.39 5.93 -20.47
C VAL A 10 32.11 5.20 -20.86
N ALA A 11 32.20 4.22 -21.75
CA ALA A 11 31.02 3.44 -22.16
C ALA A 11 30.42 2.65 -20.99
N LEU A 12 31.26 2.03 -20.16
CA LEU A 12 30.81 1.31 -18.96
C LEU A 12 30.16 2.27 -17.94
N SER A 13 30.78 3.44 -17.72
CA SER A 13 30.21 4.45 -16.82
C SER A 13 28.85 4.96 -17.32
N LEU A 14 28.70 5.21 -18.61
CA LEU A 14 27.42 5.63 -19.21
C LEU A 14 26.36 4.51 -19.10
N ALA A 15 26.76 3.25 -19.28
CA ALA A 15 25.84 2.10 -19.11
C ALA A 15 25.37 1.98 -17.66
N VAL A 16 26.28 2.10 -16.68
CA VAL A 16 25.94 2.07 -15.24
C VAL A 16 25.04 3.23 -14.88
N ILE A 17 25.34 4.46 -15.35
CA ILE A 17 24.49 5.64 -15.13
C ILE A 17 23.10 5.42 -15.77
N GLY A 18 23.03 4.88 -16.98
CA GLY A 18 21.77 4.56 -17.64
C GLY A 18 20.94 3.53 -16.86
N LEU A 19 21.54 2.41 -16.44
CA LEU A 19 20.86 1.41 -15.60
C LEU A 19 20.32 2.03 -14.32
N PHE A 20 21.03 2.99 -13.77
CA PHE A 20 20.66 3.66 -12.55
C PHE A 20 19.50 4.66 -12.73
N LEU A 21 19.57 5.48 -13.77
CA LEU A 21 18.52 6.46 -14.10
C LEU A 21 17.20 5.77 -14.47
N PHE A 22 17.28 4.59 -15.08
CA PHE A 22 16.12 3.81 -15.52
C PHE A 22 15.88 2.56 -14.66
N ARG A 23 16.35 2.53 -13.41
CA ARG A 23 16.30 1.34 -12.54
C ARG A 23 14.90 0.77 -12.36
N TYR A 24 13.90 1.61 -12.22
CA TYR A 24 12.51 1.17 -12.08
C TYR A 24 11.98 0.54 -13.37
N GLN A 25 12.23 1.17 -14.52
CA GLN A 25 11.86 0.61 -15.82
C GLN A 25 12.59 -0.70 -16.10
N VAL A 26 13.87 -0.78 -15.76
CA VAL A 26 14.65 -2.01 -15.90
C VAL A 26 14.11 -3.11 -15.00
N ALA A 27 13.73 -2.79 -13.76
CA ALA A 27 13.12 -3.75 -12.84
C ALA A 27 11.77 -4.25 -13.36
N LEU A 28 10.88 -3.34 -13.80
CA LEU A 28 9.58 -3.71 -14.37
C LEU A 28 9.70 -4.57 -15.63
N VAL A 29 10.60 -4.19 -16.56
CA VAL A 29 10.86 -5.01 -17.76
C VAL A 29 11.43 -6.38 -17.38
N GLY A 30 12.32 -6.43 -16.39
CA GLY A 30 12.86 -7.70 -15.87
C GLY A 30 11.76 -8.58 -15.28
N MET A 31 10.87 -8.02 -14.45
CA MET A 31 9.73 -8.74 -13.87
C MET A 31 8.74 -9.19 -14.97
N SER A 32 8.41 -8.30 -15.91
CA SER A 32 7.54 -8.66 -17.06
C SER A 32 8.11 -9.82 -17.87
N LEU A 33 9.43 -9.85 -18.05
CA LEU A 33 10.08 -10.96 -18.75
C LEU A 33 10.00 -12.27 -17.94
N VAL A 34 10.24 -12.21 -16.63
CA VAL A 34 10.12 -13.37 -15.73
C VAL A 34 8.70 -13.94 -15.77
N PHE A 35 7.67 -13.09 -15.64
CA PHE A 35 6.27 -13.53 -15.70
C PHE A 35 5.86 -13.99 -17.10
N SER A 36 6.37 -13.38 -18.17
CA SER A 36 6.12 -13.83 -19.54
C SER A 36 6.70 -15.22 -19.82
N LEU A 37 7.81 -15.58 -19.20
CA LEU A 37 8.47 -16.88 -19.37
C LEU A 37 7.97 -17.94 -18.37
N GLY A 38 7.61 -17.54 -17.15
CA GLY A 38 7.22 -18.44 -16.05
C GLY A 38 5.72 -18.43 -15.73
N GLY A 39 4.96 -17.47 -16.23
CA GLY A 39 3.59 -17.18 -15.79
C GLY A 39 3.55 -16.36 -14.51
N ALA A 40 2.36 -15.81 -14.18
CA ALA A 40 2.12 -15.24 -12.85
C ALA A 40 2.29 -16.33 -11.78
N PRO A 41 2.68 -15.97 -10.55
CA PRO A 41 2.80 -16.95 -9.47
C PRO A 41 1.53 -17.77 -9.29
N ASP A 42 1.68 -19.08 -9.11
CA ASP A 42 0.56 -19.96 -8.78
C ASP A 42 -0.07 -19.55 -7.44
N LEU A 43 -1.36 -19.82 -7.28
CA LEU A 43 -2.02 -19.60 -6.00
C LEU A 43 -1.36 -20.44 -4.90
N LEU A 44 -1.08 -19.85 -3.77
CA LEU A 44 -0.56 -20.54 -2.59
C LEU A 44 -1.54 -21.65 -2.15
N PRO A 45 -1.06 -22.74 -1.56
CA PRO A 45 -1.93 -23.74 -0.96
C PRO A 45 -2.75 -23.11 0.17
N PRO A 46 -4.00 -23.55 0.39
CA PRO A 46 -4.78 -23.07 1.52
C PRO A 46 -4.13 -23.53 2.83
N GLU A 47 -4.03 -22.62 3.79
CA GLU A 47 -3.52 -22.88 5.14
C GLU A 47 -4.66 -22.80 6.17
N GLU A 48 -4.41 -23.26 7.40
CA GLU A 48 -5.37 -23.13 8.50
C GLU A 48 -5.39 -21.68 8.99
N GLU A 49 -6.58 -21.08 8.97
CA GLU A 49 -6.79 -19.64 9.29
C GLU A 49 -7.21 -19.40 10.75
N GLY A 50 -7.36 -20.46 11.54
CA GLY A 50 -7.85 -20.36 12.92
C GLY A 50 -9.38 -20.18 13.03
N ASP A 51 -9.88 -20.24 14.26
CA ASP A 51 -11.33 -20.35 14.55
C ASP A 51 -12.15 -19.10 14.22
N LEU A 52 -11.51 -17.92 14.13
CA LEU A 52 -12.19 -16.64 13.89
C LEU A 52 -12.29 -16.26 12.40
N VAL A 53 -11.60 -16.98 11.56
CA VAL A 53 -11.53 -16.72 10.11
C VAL A 53 -12.25 -17.82 9.35
N VAL A 54 -13.16 -17.45 8.48
CA VAL A 54 -13.98 -18.38 7.71
C VAL A 54 -13.62 -18.25 6.22
N TRP A 55 -13.34 -19.38 5.57
CA TRP A 55 -13.25 -19.43 4.11
C TRP A 55 -14.61 -19.12 3.50
N HIS A 56 -14.67 -18.05 2.68
CA HIS A 56 -15.86 -17.70 1.92
C HIS A 56 -16.04 -18.61 0.71
N ASP A 57 -14.92 -18.87 0.04
CA ASP A 57 -14.81 -19.76 -1.11
C ASP A 57 -13.41 -20.40 -1.15
N ASP A 58 -12.93 -20.84 -2.31
CA ASP A 58 -11.58 -21.41 -2.47
C ASP A 58 -10.46 -20.36 -2.52
N TYR A 59 -10.77 -19.06 -2.36
CA TYR A 59 -9.82 -17.97 -2.51
C TYR A 59 -9.91 -16.91 -1.40
N TYR A 60 -11.12 -16.48 -1.04
CA TYR A 60 -11.33 -15.43 -0.03
C TYR A 60 -11.57 -15.99 1.36
N THR A 61 -11.05 -15.29 2.36
CA THR A 61 -11.39 -15.49 3.76
C THR A 61 -12.11 -14.28 4.34
N ILE A 62 -12.95 -14.51 5.35
CA ILE A 62 -13.73 -13.49 6.06
C ILE A 62 -13.40 -13.56 7.53
N GLU A 63 -12.96 -12.44 8.10
CA GLU A 63 -12.77 -12.25 9.52
C GLU A 63 -13.60 -11.04 10.00
N ARG A 64 -14.37 -11.23 11.06
CA ARG A 64 -15.11 -10.12 11.69
C ARG A 64 -14.27 -9.53 12.82
N LEU A 65 -13.68 -8.36 12.57
CA LEU A 65 -12.84 -7.66 13.55
C LEU A 65 -13.69 -7.07 14.68
N ASP A 66 -14.90 -6.63 14.35
CA ASP A 66 -15.97 -6.22 15.25
C ASP A 66 -17.34 -6.35 14.55
N SER A 67 -18.39 -5.84 15.17
CA SER A 67 -19.78 -5.93 14.62
C SER A 67 -19.99 -5.14 13.32
N ARG A 68 -19.10 -4.19 12.99
CA ARG A 68 -19.20 -3.28 11.85
C ARG A 68 -17.92 -3.20 11.00
N THR A 69 -16.95 -4.11 11.24
CA THR A 69 -15.69 -4.15 10.51
C THR A 69 -15.37 -5.58 10.11
N ILE A 70 -15.16 -5.81 8.83
CA ILE A 70 -14.90 -7.13 8.26
C ILE A 70 -13.63 -7.05 7.43
N ALA A 71 -12.65 -7.90 7.72
CA ALA A 71 -11.50 -8.13 6.87
C ALA A 71 -11.84 -9.20 5.82
N ILE A 72 -11.52 -8.93 4.56
CA ILE A 72 -11.64 -9.85 3.42
C ILE A 72 -10.21 -10.15 2.98
N GLY A 73 -9.74 -11.35 3.25
CA GLY A 73 -8.38 -11.77 2.95
C GLY A 73 -8.27 -12.54 1.64
N GLU A 74 -7.12 -12.42 0.98
CA GLU A 74 -6.71 -13.19 -0.20
C GLU A 74 -5.50 -14.09 0.14
N PRO A 75 -5.62 -15.05 1.08
CA PRO A 75 -4.48 -15.80 1.61
C PRO A 75 -3.78 -16.68 0.58
N ARG A 76 -4.41 -16.95 -0.54
CA ARG A 76 -3.82 -17.73 -1.64
C ARG A 76 -3.12 -16.88 -2.70
N TYR A 77 -3.32 -15.58 -2.70
CA TYR A 77 -2.50 -14.69 -3.52
C TYR A 77 -1.13 -14.52 -2.86
N TYR A 78 -0.05 -14.48 -3.64
CA TYR A 78 1.31 -14.51 -3.07
C TYR A 78 1.66 -13.32 -2.18
N GLN A 79 0.96 -12.18 -2.35
CA GLN A 79 1.10 -10.99 -1.49
C GLN A 79 0.17 -11.04 -0.27
N GLN A 80 -0.78 -12.00 -0.20
CA GLN A 80 -1.71 -12.21 0.91
C GLN A 80 -2.43 -10.92 1.34
N ASN A 81 -3.08 -10.27 0.37
CA ASN A 81 -3.77 -8.99 0.57
C ASN A 81 -4.97 -9.10 1.50
N ILE A 82 -5.27 -8.01 2.18
CA ILE A 82 -6.41 -7.86 3.08
C ILE A 82 -7.12 -6.54 2.77
N SER A 83 -8.37 -6.62 2.37
CA SER A 83 -9.27 -5.48 2.16
C SER A 83 -10.23 -5.36 3.34
N TYR A 84 -10.68 -4.15 3.67
CA TYR A 84 -11.55 -3.91 4.84
C TYR A 84 -12.89 -3.35 4.43
N LEU A 85 -13.97 -4.10 4.75
CA LEU A 85 -15.35 -3.63 4.61
C LEU A 85 -15.79 -2.98 5.93
N ILE A 86 -15.96 -1.66 5.89
CA ILE A 86 -16.23 -0.80 7.05
C ILE A 86 -17.66 -0.30 6.95
N LEU A 87 -18.52 -0.73 7.87
CA LEU A 87 -19.95 -0.48 7.83
C LEU A 87 -20.35 0.72 8.69
N GLY A 88 -21.13 1.64 8.14
CA GLY A 88 -21.93 2.63 8.86
C GLY A 88 -23.37 2.19 9.01
N GLU A 89 -24.31 3.16 9.14
CA GLU A 89 -25.75 2.95 9.11
C GLU A 89 -26.33 3.26 7.72
N ASP A 90 -25.71 4.20 6.98
CA ASP A 90 -26.21 4.69 5.68
C ASP A 90 -25.43 4.12 4.50
N ARG A 91 -24.11 3.92 4.66
CA ARG A 91 -23.21 3.41 3.63
C ARG A 91 -22.05 2.62 4.23
N ALA A 92 -21.34 1.88 3.37
CA ALA A 92 -20.11 1.19 3.69
C ALA A 92 -18.95 1.71 2.84
N ILE A 93 -17.73 1.56 3.36
CA ILE A 93 -16.50 1.66 2.58
C ILE A 93 -15.91 0.27 2.41
N LEU A 94 -15.50 -0.06 1.19
CA LEU A 94 -14.49 -1.09 0.96
C LEU A 94 -13.13 -0.38 0.80
N PHE A 95 -12.25 -0.54 1.78
CA PHE A 95 -10.89 0.00 1.78
C PHE A 95 -9.96 -1.05 1.19
N ASP A 96 -9.42 -0.76 0.00
CA ASP A 96 -8.77 -1.66 -0.95
C ASP A 96 -9.70 -2.70 -1.60
N ALA A 97 -9.30 -3.19 -2.77
CA ALA A 97 -10.08 -4.11 -3.59
C ALA A 97 -9.23 -5.30 -4.11
N GLY A 98 -8.16 -5.62 -3.40
CA GLY A 98 -7.27 -6.73 -3.71
C GLY A 98 -6.56 -6.62 -5.05
N ALA A 99 -5.91 -7.71 -5.45
CA ALA A 99 -5.10 -7.78 -6.67
C ALA A 99 -5.93 -7.93 -7.97
N GLY A 100 -7.24 -8.17 -7.87
CA GLY A 100 -8.10 -8.37 -9.05
C GLY A 100 -7.98 -9.75 -9.70
N SER A 101 -7.23 -10.68 -9.10
CA SER A 101 -7.16 -12.08 -9.55
C SER A 101 -8.51 -12.78 -9.46
N ARG A 102 -9.33 -12.38 -8.51
CA ARG A 102 -10.74 -12.77 -8.32
C ARG A 102 -11.58 -11.53 -8.06
N LYS A 103 -12.89 -11.65 -8.23
CA LYS A 103 -13.83 -10.54 -8.04
C LYS A 103 -14.20 -10.38 -6.57
N ILE A 104 -13.76 -9.29 -5.92
CA ILE A 104 -14.08 -9.00 -4.53
C ILE A 104 -15.46 -8.34 -4.37
N ARG A 105 -15.97 -7.61 -5.39
CA ARG A 105 -17.26 -6.91 -5.31
C ARG A 105 -18.41 -7.84 -4.90
N PRO A 106 -18.65 -9.03 -5.49
CA PRO A 106 -19.70 -9.94 -5.07
C PRO A 106 -19.54 -10.42 -3.62
N VAL A 107 -18.30 -10.58 -3.13
CA VAL A 107 -18.02 -10.97 -1.74
C VAL A 107 -18.46 -9.84 -0.80
N ALA A 108 -18.01 -8.61 -1.06
CA ALA A 108 -18.38 -7.44 -0.26
C ALA A 108 -19.90 -7.18 -0.25
N GLU A 109 -20.58 -7.25 -1.42
CA GLU A 109 -22.02 -7.11 -1.54
C GLU A 109 -22.81 -8.24 -0.85
N GLY A 110 -22.23 -9.43 -0.74
CA GLY A 110 -22.79 -10.55 0.04
C GLY A 110 -22.73 -10.35 1.56
N LEU A 111 -21.86 -9.47 2.04
CA LEU A 111 -21.65 -9.19 3.47
C LEU A 111 -22.49 -8.01 4.00
N THR A 112 -23.05 -7.16 3.14
CA THR A 112 -23.88 -6.02 3.52
C THR A 112 -24.93 -5.69 2.45
N GLN A 113 -26.02 -5.02 2.87
CA GLN A 113 -27.03 -4.44 1.96
C GLN A 113 -26.81 -2.92 1.78
N LEU A 114 -25.81 -2.35 2.42
CA LEU A 114 -25.51 -0.92 2.32
C LEU A 114 -24.83 -0.62 0.97
N PRO A 115 -25.04 0.59 0.40
CA PRO A 115 -24.28 1.02 -0.76
C PRO A 115 -22.79 1.11 -0.38
N ILE A 116 -21.93 0.48 -1.19
CA ILE A 116 -20.48 0.41 -0.96
C ILE A 116 -19.79 1.48 -1.80
N THR A 117 -18.92 2.28 -1.15
CA THR A 117 -17.95 3.14 -1.80
C THR A 117 -16.58 2.45 -1.75
N PHE A 118 -15.97 2.22 -2.90
CA PHE A 118 -14.59 1.75 -2.96
C PHE A 118 -13.62 2.91 -2.68
N VAL A 119 -12.64 2.68 -1.82
CA VAL A 119 -11.59 3.64 -1.46
C VAL A 119 -10.24 2.92 -1.49
N PRO A 120 -9.36 3.19 -2.45
CA PRO A 120 -8.00 2.67 -2.40
C PRO A 120 -7.18 3.36 -1.31
N SER A 121 -6.37 2.60 -0.58
CA SER A 121 -5.36 3.15 0.32
C SER A 121 -4.28 3.88 -0.47
N HIS A 122 -3.92 3.35 -1.62
CA HIS A 122 -3.02 3.89 -2.64
C HIS A 122 -3.28 3.18 -3.99
N PHE A 123 -2.52 3.51 -5.03
CA PHE A 123 -2.87 3.09 -6.39
C PHE A 123 -2.11 1.88 -6.93
N HIS A 124 -1.34 1.13 -6.12
CA HIS A 124 -0.76 -0.12 -6.60
C HIS A 124 -1.84 -1.12 -7.02
N TYR A 125 -1.53 -1.94 -8.01
CA TYR A 125 -2.48 -2.84 -8.67
C TYR A 125 -3.16 -3.81 -7.71
N ASP A 126 -2.47 -4.24 -6.68
CA ASP A 126 -2.95 -5.19 -5.68
C ASP A 126 -3.87 -4.57 -4.60
N HIS A 127 -4.12 -3.25 -4.70
CA HIS A 127 -5.11 -2.51 -3.90
C HIS A 127 -6.28 -2.00 -4.73
N VAL A 128 -6.11 -1.88 -6.05
CA VAL A 128 -7.14 -1.35 -6.95
C VAL A 128 -7.72 -2.37 -7.92
N GLY A 129 -7.24 -3.63 -7.88
CA GLY A 129 -7.43 -4.63 -8.92
C GLY A 129 -8.88 -4.91 -9.31
N ASP A 130 -9.83 -5.05 -8.39
CA ASP A 130 -11.28 -5.18 -8.68
C ASP A 130 -12.08 -3.94 -8.20
N GLY A 131 -11.46 -2.76 -8.19
CA GLY A 131 -12.09 -1.51 -7.77
C GLY A 131 -13.01 -0.89 -8.82
N LEU A 132 -12.70 -1.05 -10.12
CA LEU A 132 -13.47 -0.45 -11.22
C LEU A 132 -14.95 -0.83 -11.27
N PRO A 133 -15.39 -2.06 -10.90
CA PRO A 133 -16.81 -2.42 -10.94
C PRO A 133 -17.68 -1.70 -9.91
N PHE A 134 -17.13 -1.00 -8.91
CA PHE A 134 -17.92 -0.29 -7.92
C PHE A 134 -18.57 0.97 -8.49
N ASP A 135 -19.85 1.19 -8.16
CA ASP A 135 -20.62 2.33 -8.66
C ASP A 135 -20.17 3.67 -8.08
N ARG A 136 -19.50 3.64 -6.93
CA ARG A 136 -18.94 4.80 -6.26
C ARG A 136 -17.48 4.53 -5.91
N ILE A 137 -16.59 5.36 -6.46
CA ILE A 137 -15.15 5.32 -6.20
C ILE A 137 -14.76 6.65 -5.58
N ALA A 138 -14.09 6.60 -4.42
CA ALA A 138 -13.54 7.78 -3.78
C ALA A 138 -12.03 7.66 -3.72
N VAL A 139 -11.31 8.73 -4.10
CA VAL A 139 -9.85 8.74 -4.13
C VAL A 139 -9.31 9.96 -3.37
N VAL A 140 -8.05 9.88 -2.95
CA VAL A 140 -7.38 10.96 -2.25
C VAL A 140 -7.30 12.24 -3.11
N ASP A 141 -7.62 13.38 -2.51
CA ASP A 141 -7.56 14.71 -3.14
C ASP A 141 -6.20 15.37 -2.87
N LEU A 142 -5.22 15.04 -3.71
CA LEU A 142 -3.89 15.64 -3.69
C LEU A 142 -3.66 16.45 -4.96
N PRO A 143 -2.92 17.56 -4.92
CA PRO A 143 -2.74 18.46 -6.07
C PRO A 143 -2.25 17.76 -7.34
N HIS A 144 -1.27 16.85 -7.23
CA HIS A 144 -0.71 16.13 -8.36
C HIS A 144 -1.65 15.08 -8.97
N ILE A 145 -2.58 14.55 -8.19
CA ILE A 145 -3.62 13.60 -8.63
C ILE A 145 -4.78 14.36 -9.22
N ARG A 146 -5.30 15.35 -8.48
CA ARG A 146 -6.44 16.16 -8.87
C ARG A 146 -6.22 16.88 -10.22
N SER A 147 -5.01 17.42 -10.44
CA SER A 147 -4.68 18.13 -11.66
C SER A 147 -4.67 17.28 -12.95
N ARG A 148 -4.62 15.94 -12.80
CA ARG A 148 -4.65 15.00 -13.93
C ARG A 148 -6.06 14.48 -14.25
N ALA A 149 -6.99 14.64 -13.33
CA ALA A 149 -8.37 14.23 -13.56
C ALA A 149 -9.03 15.16 -14.57
N ASN A 150 -9.71 14.59 -15.56
CA ASN A 150 -10.48 15.31 -16.56
C ASN A 150 -11.94 14.87 -16.47
N ASP A 151 -12.86 15.78 -16.14
CA ASP A 151 -14.26 15.46 -15.85
C ASP A 151 -14.42 14.30 -14.85
N ASP A 152 -13.64 14.35 -13.76
CA ASP A 152 -13.52 13.32 -12.72
C ASP A 152 -13.09 11.91 -13.22
N GLN A 153 -12.55 11.82 -14.45
CA GLN A 153 -11.89 10.63 -14.95
C GLN A 153 -10.40 10.69 -14.61
N LEU A 154 -9.92 9.78 -13.79
CA LEU A 154 -8.53 9.66 -13.36
C LEU A 154 -7.91 8.38 -13.93
N THR A 155 -7.02 8.53 -14.92
CA THR A 155 -6.20 7.40 -15.40
C THR A 155 -4.91 7.32 -14.59
N LEU A 156 -4.62 6.14 -14.05
CA LEU A 156 -3.38 5.90 -13.30
C LEU A 156 -2.17 5.88 -14.23
N THR A 157 -1.01 6.20 -13.67
CA THR A 157 0.27 6.05 -14.35
C THR A 157 0.90 4.69 -14.01
N TRP A 158 1.87 4.25 -14.81
CA TRP A 158 2.58 3.01 -14.54
C TRP A 158 3.36 3.06 -13.19
N GLN A 159 3.86 4.24 -12.80
CA GLN A 159 4.56 4.41 -11.53
C GLN A 159 3.65 4.30 -10.31
N GLU A 160 2.37 4.59 -10.49
CA GLU A 160 1.35 4.45 -9.44
C GLU A 160 0.80 3.03 -9.39
N HIS A 161 0.67 2.36 -10.54
CA HIS A 161 -0.05 1.09 -10.61
C HIS A 161 0.85 -0.13 -10.45
N LEU A 162 1.99 -0.15 -11.11
CA LEU A 162 3.01 -1.23 -11.10
C LEU A 162 2.52 -2.62 -11.53
N GLY A 163 1.35 -2.76 -12.13
CA GLY A 163 0.72 -4.04 -12.44
C GLY A 163 1.05 -4.62 -13.81
N GLU A 164 1.77 -3.88 -14.68
CA GLU A 164 2.08 -4.34 -16.03
C GLU A 164 2.89 -5.66 -16.07
N PRO A 165 3.81 -5.94 -15.13
CA PRO A 165 4.51 -7.22 -15.12
C PRO A 165 3.59 -8.43 -15.00
N GLU A 166 2.46 -8.31 -14.30
CA GLU A 166 1.43 -9.34 -14.18
C GLU A 166 0.38 -9.29 -15.29
N GLY A 167 0.49 -8.34 -16.22
CA GLY A 167 -0.41 -8.20 -17.35
C GLY A 167 -1.67 -7.35 -17.05
N PHE A 168 -1.71 -6.63 -15.92
CA PHE A 168 -2.80 -5.72 -15.61
C PHE A 168 -2.69 -4.43 -16.44
N GLU A 169 -3.82 -3.99 -16.98
CA GLU A 169 -3.93 -2.72 -17.68
C GLU A 169 -4.09 -1.55 -16.69
N LEU A 170 -3.66 -0.36 -17.11
CA LEU A 170 -3.82 0.85 -16.30
C LEU A 170 -5.31 1.22 -16.20
N PRO A 171 -5.89 1.27 -14.99
CA PRO A 171 -7.29 1.61 -14.83
C PRO A 171 -7.55 3.11 -15.01
N THR A 172 -8.78 3.43 -15.41
CA THR A 172 -9.33 4.79 -15.36
C THR A 172 -10.52 4.80 -14.41
N PHE A 173 -10.41 5.53 -13.32
CA PHE A 173 -11.49 5.68 -12.34
C PHE A 173 -12.43 6.81 -12.72
N SER A 174 -13.75 6.55 -12.60
CA SER A 174 -14.76 7.57 -12.53
C SER A 174 -14.93 8.00 -11.07
N VAL A 175 -14.29 9.09 -10.69
CA VAL A 175 -14.20 9.53 -9.29
C VAL A 175 -15.52 10.16 -8.86
N ALA A 176 -16.22 9.52 -7.92
CA ALA A 176 -17.46 10.02 -7.37
C ALA A 176 -17.28 10.94 -6.15
N GLU A 177 -16.17 10.78 -5.44
CA GLU A 177 -15.85 11.55 -4.22
C GLU A 177 -14.34 11.76 -4.10
N TRP A 178 -13.94 12.97 -3.74
CA TRP A 178 -12.54 13.32 -3.49
C TRP A 178 -12.29 13.47 -2.00
N LEU A 179 -11.36 12.67 -1.47
CA LEU A 179 -11.08 12.58 -0.04
C LEU A 179 -9.90 13.50 0.32
N THR A 180 -10.20 14.68 0.82
CA THR A 180 -9.13 15.60 1.28
C THR A 180 -8.52 15.09 2.58
N PRO A 181 -7.18 14.95 2.67
CA PRO A 181 -6.51 14.61 3.92
C PRO A 181 -6.92 15.51 5.09
N GLY A 182 -7.06 14.92 6.27
CA GLY A 182 -7.49 15.61 7.47
C GLY A 182 -9.02 15.76 7.63
N THR A 183 -9.81 15.50 6.58
CA THR A 183 -11.28 15.56 6.65
C THR A 183 -11.89 14.25 7.15
N ASN A 184 -13.17 14.31 7.48
CA ASN A 184 -13.95 13.18 7.94
C ASN A 184 -14.88 12.65 6.87
N VAL A 185 -15.01 11.34 6.79
CA VAL A 185 -15.97 10.61 5.97
C VAL A 185 -17.05 10.05 6.89
N ASP A 186 -18.28 10.55 6.76
CA ASP A 186 -19.43 10.06 7.53
C ASP A 186 -20.12 8.91 6.79
N LEU A 187 -20.30 7.80 7.51
CA LEU A 187 -20.96 6.60 7.01
C LEU A 187 -22.39 6.41 7.56
N GLY A 188 -22.89 7.39 8.32
CA GLY A 188 -24.09 7.25 9.16
C GLY A 188 -23.76 6.54 10.48
N GLY A 189 -23.72 7.30 11.58
CA GLY A 189 -23.38 6.77 12.92
C GLY A 189 -21.97 6.20 13.07
N ARG A 190 -21.10 6.40 12.09
CA ARG A 190 -19.66 6.05 12.10
C ARG A 190 -18.89 7.05 11.24
N VAL A 191 -17.84 7.62 11.80
CA VAL A 191 -17.02 8.65 11.13
C VAL A 191 -15.58 8.17 11.04
N LEU A 192 -15.02 8.21 9.85
CA LEU A 192 -13.62 7.89 9.59
C LEU A 192 -12.86 9.16 9.23
N LYS A 193 -11.72 9.39 9.86
CA LYS A 193 -10.81 10.48 9.49
C LYS A 193 -9.84 10.00 8.42
N VAL A 194 -9.70 10.76 7.34
CA VAL A 194 -8.69 10.52 6.30
C VAL A 194 -7.35 11.06 6.81
N ILE A 195 -6.38 10.17 6.99
CA ILE A 195 -5.02 10.52 7.39
C ILE A 195 -4.12 10.40 6.18
N TYR A 196 -3.36 11.46 5.86
CA TYR A 196 -2.33 11.37 4.84
C TYR A 196 -1.13 10.60 5.39
N THR A 197 -0.81 9.47 4.79
CA THR A 197 0.28 8.58 5.21
C THR A 197 1.20 8.26 4.03
N PRO A 198 1.87 9.30 3.47
CA PRO A 198 2.80 9.09 2.38
C PRO A 198 4.04 8.32 2.87
N GLY A 199 4.77 7.73 1.93
CA GLY A 199 6.04 7.05 2.22
C GLY A 199 6.20 5.81 1.37
N HIS A 200 5.26 4.86 1.45
CA HIS A 200 5.17 3.74 0.52
C HIS A 200 4.86 4.26 -0.90
N THR A 201 3.89 5.13 -1.02
CA THR A 201 3.64 5.97 -2.20
C THR A 201 3.29 7.40 -1.78
N THR A 202 3.31 8.35 -2.73
CA THR A 202 2.92 9.74 -2.49
C THR A 202 1.40 9.95 -2.37
N ASP A 203 0.60 8.97 -2.75
CA ASP A 203 -0.87 9.00 -2.73
C ASP A 203 -1.48 8.23 -1.56
N SER A 204 -0.65 7.61 -0.71
CA SER A 204 -1.12 6.76 0.38
C SER A 204 -1.92 7.52 1.44
N ILE A 205 -3.05 6.92 1.83
CA ILE A 205 -3.88 7.36 2.95
C ILE A 205 -4.17 6.20 3.89
N SER A 206 -4.45 6.55 5.15
CA SER A 206 -5.03 5.65 6.15
C SER A 206 -6.40 6.16 6.56
N LEU A 207 -7.28 5.27 7.03
CA LEU A 207 -8.58 5.62 7.58
C LEU A 207 -8.58 5.35 9.10
N PHE A 208 -8.91 6.36 9.88
CA PHE A 208 -8.94 6.26 11.34
C PHE A 208 -10.35 6.40 11.90
N ASP A 209 -10.82 5.36 12.57
CA ASP A 209 -12.04 5.35 13.38
C ASP A 209 -11.68 5.64 14.84
N ALA A 210 -11.80 6.88 15.25
CA ALA A 210 -11.47 7.31 16.61
C ALA A 210 -12.43 6.72 17.67
N ALA A 211 -13.68 6.42 17.29
CA ALA A 211 -14.67 5.88 18.22
C ALA A 211 -14.42 4.39 18.53
N ALA A 212 -13.92 3.65 17.55
CA ALA A 212 -13.60 2.23 17.70
C ALA A 212 -12.11 1.98 18.02
N ASN A 213 -11.25 3.01 17.97
CA ASN A 213 -9.79 2.91 18.06
C ASN A 213 -9.20 1.96 17.00
N LEU A 214 -9.69 2.07 15.75
CA LEU A 214 -9.22 1.28 14.62
C LEU A 214 -8.55 2.18 13.58
N LEU A 215 -7.38 1.79 13.12
CA LEU A 215 -6.67 2.42 12.02
C LEU A 215 -6.46 1.39 10.90
N PHE A 216 -6.84 1.75 9.68
CA PHE A 216 -6.59 0.97 8.47
C PHE A 216 -5.48 1.66 7.71
N ALA A 217 -4.29 1.04 7.66
CA ALA A 217 -3.05 1.71 7.27
C ALA A 217 -2.60 1.43 5.83
N GLY A 218 -3.30 0.56 5.09
CA GLY A 218 -2.84 0.12 3.77
C GLY A 218 -1.42 -0.44 3.85
N ASP A 219 -0.57 -0.05 2.90
CA ASP A 219 0.84 -0.45 2.84
C ASP A 219 1.79 0.49 3.55
N PHE A 220 1.26 1.55 4.15
CA PHE A 220 2.11 2.39 4.98
C PHE A 220 2.70 1.61 6.16
N MET A 221 1.90 0.69 6.74
CA MET A 221 2.31 -0.08 7.91
C MET A 221 1.57 -1.42 8.01
N TYR A 222 2.30 -2.53 7.98
CA TYR A 222 1.81 -3.89 8.13
C TYR A 222 2.92 -4.80 8.67
N GLN A 223 2.59 -6.00 9.14
CA GLN A 223 3.60 -7.00 9.52
C GLN A 223 4.33 -7.50 8.28
N GLY A 224 5.62 -7.20 8.20
CA GLY A 224 6.44 -7.62 7.07
C GLY A 224 7.43 -6.57 6.59
N SER A 225 7.62 -6.54 5.29
CA SER A 225 8.59 -5.66 4.61
C SER A 225 7.90 -4.41 4.10
N LEU A 226 8.09 -3.28 4.76
CA LEU A 226 7.61 -1.99 4.32
C LEU A 226 8.50 -1.46 3.20
N PHE A 227 7.93 -1.02 2.07
CA PHE A 227 8.71 -0.64 0.89
C PHE A 227 8.79 0.89 0.74
N ALA A 228 10.01 1.40 0.79
CA ALA A 228 10.38 2.80 0.56
C ALA A 228 11.44 2.92 -0.56
N PHE A 229 11.39 2.04 -1.58
CA PHE A 229 12.31 2.02 -2.71
C PHE A 229 11.63 1.87 -4.07
N LEU A 230 10.30 1.77 -4.07
CA LEU A 230 9.48 1.70 -5.29
C LEU A 230 9.34 3.09 -5.93
N PRO A 231 8.85 3.21 -7.17
CA PRO A 231 8.47 4.49 -7.73
C PRO A 231 7.50 5.24 -6.79
N ASN A 232 7.69 6.55 -6.68
CA ASN A 232 6.88 7.44 -5.83
C ASN A 232 6.99 7.19 -4.31
N SER A 233 7.99 6.40 -3.86
CA SER A 233 8.27 6.24 -2.43
C SER A 233 9.45 7.10 -1.98
N SER A 234 9.45 7.53 -0.71
CA SER A 234 10.58 8.21 -0.09
C SER A 234 10.61 8.07 1.42
N LEU A 235 11.83 8.16 2.00
CA LEU A 235 11.98 8.15 3.45
C LEU A 235 11.50 9.45 4.11
N GLY A 236 11.57 10.58 3.40
CA GLY A 236 11.03 11.86 3.89
C GLY A 236 9.52 11.82 4.04
N ASP A 237 8.83 11.23 3.06
CA ASP A 237 7.39 10.99 3.13
C ASP A 237 7.04 9.97 4.22
N TYR A 238 7.82 8.89 4.38
CA TYR A 238 7.64 7.94 5.48
C TYR A 238 7.77 8.60 6.86
N ASP A 239 8.75 9.49 7.05
CA ASP A 239 8.93 10.25 8.30
C ASP A 239 7.71 11.15 8.56
N GLN A 240 7.16 11.79 7.53
CA GLN A 240 5.94 12.58 7.61
C GLN A 240 4.72 11.71 7.96
N GLY A 241 4.49 10.62 7.22
CA GLY A 241 3.37 9.72 7.47
C GLY A 241 3.39 9.11 8.87
N ALA A 242 4.57 8.71 9.35
CA ALA A 242 4.74 8.19 10.71
C ALA A 242 4.40 9.23 11.79
N LYS A 243 4.70 10.53 11.56
CA LYS A 243 4.27 11.61 12.45
C LYS A 243 2.77 11.79 12.46
N HIS A 244 2.13 11.80 11.27
CA HIS A 244 0.67 11.91 11.16
C HIS A 244 -0.05 10.76 11.90
N LEU A 245 0.46 9.53 11.82
CA LEU A 245 -0.10 8.42 12.59
C LEU A 245 0.13 8.60 14.09
N SER A 246 1.32 9.00 14.51
CA SER A 246 1.65 9.23 15.91
C SER A 246 0.75 10.27 16.58
N ASP A 247 0.25 11.25 15.80
CA ASP A 247 -0.64 12.32 16.30
C ASP A 247 -2.07 11.83 16.58
N VAL A 248 -2.48 10.69 16.01
CA VAL A 248 -3.86 10.19 16.12
C VAL A 248 -3.99 8.88 16.89
N VAL A 249 -2.94 8.04 16.93
CA VAL A 249 -2.97 6.76 17.63
C VAL A 249 -2.72 6.92 19.13
N ASN A 250 -3.28 5.99 19.89
CA ASN A 250 -3.04 5.86 21.33
C ASN A 250 -2.77 4.39 21.70
N SER A 251 -2.50 4.09 22.96
CA SER A 251 -2.14 2.73 23.43
C SER A 251 -3.20 1.65 23.18
N GLU A 252 -4.44 2.04 22.88
CA GLU A 252 -5.55 1.12 22.61
C GLU A 252 -5.83 0.98 21.12
N THR A 253 -5.21 1.80 20.27
CA THR A 253 -5.43 1.77 18.83
C THR A 253 -4.91 0.47 18.24
N LYS A 254 -5.78 -0.24 17.54
CA LYS A 254 -5.43 -1.39 16.71
C LYS A 254 -5.19 -0.92 15.28
N ILE A 255 -4.06 -1.27 14.73
CA ILE A 255 -3.66 -0.91 13.37
C ILE A 255 -3.68 -2.15 12.48
N TYR A 256 -4.40 -2.05 11.37
CA TYR A 256 -4.56 -3.10 10.39
C TYR A 256 -3.94 -2.66 9.06
N GLY A 257 -2.94 -3.38 8.59
CA GLY A 257 -2.32 -3.18 7.29
C GLY A 257 -2.98 -4.00 6.19
N ALA A 258 -2.56 -3.79 4.94
CA ALA A 258 -3.16 -4.48 3.80
C ALA A 258 -2.52 -5.83 3.46
N HIS A 259 -1.46 -6.22 4.14
CA HIS A 259 -0.77 -7.50 3.93
C HIS A 259 -0.49 -8.23 5.23
N ARG A 260 -0.21 -9.53 5.10
CA ARG A 260 0.32 -10.38 6.16
C ARG A 260 1.43 -11.28 5.63
N LEU A 261 2.24 -11.82 6.53
CA LEU A 261 3.26 -12.83 6.19
C LEU A 261 2.75 -14.25 6.42
N TYR A 262 1.93 -14.44 7.45
CA TYR A 262 1.47 -15.76 7.92
C TYR A 262 0.03 -15.68 8.41
N PRO A 263 -0.73 -16.80 8.33
CA PRO A 263 -2.01 -16.92 9.02
C PRO A 263 -1.84 -16.85 10.55
N PRO A 264 -2.90 -16.62 11.32
CA PRO A 264 -4.28 -16.45 10.88
C PRO A 264 -4.66 -15.01 10.59
N GLY A 265 -5.66 -14.82 9.74
CA GLY A 265 -6.44 -13.58 9.61
C GLY A 265 -5.66 -12.30 9.37
N ALA A 266 -6.18 -11.18 9.86
CA ALA A 266 -5.58 -9.86 9.75
C ALA A 266 -4.67 -9.56 10.96
N PRO A 267 -3.35 -9.41 10.77
CA PRO A 267 -2.43 -9.06 11.84
C PRO A 267 -2.75 -7.70 12.46
N VAL A 268 -2.48 -7.55 13.76
CA VAL A 268 -2.74 -6.32 14.50
C VAL A 268 -1.43 -5.72 14.98
N LEU A 269 -1.17 -4.50 14.56
CA LEU A 269 -0.10 -3.64 15.08
C LEU A 269 -0.69 -2.62 16.06
N GLY A 270 0.15 -1.87 16.74
CA GLY A 270 -0.26 -0.87 17.72
C GLY A 270 0.59 0.40 17.71
N ALA A 271 0.33 1.31 18.64
CA ALA A 271 1.06 2.57 18.76
C ALA A 271 2.56 2.38 19.06
N SER A 272 2.96 1.26 19.68
CA SER A 272 4.37 0.91 19.87
C SER A 272 5.09 0.73 18.54
N ASP A 273 4.44 0.10 17.56
CA ASP A 273 5.00 -0.19 16.26
C ASP A 273 5.19 1.09 15.42
N VAL A 274 4.26 2.05 15.54
CA VAL A 274 4.43 3.40 14.97
C VAL A 274 5.66 4.08 15.55
N LYS A 275 5.86 3.97 16.88
CA LYS A 275 7.02 4.55 17.55
C LYS A 275 8.33 3.86 17.13
N ASP A 276 8.32 2.55 16.95
CA ASP A 276 9.48 1.80 16.48
C ASP A 276 9.87 2.22 15.05
N LEU A 277 8.86 2.40 14.17
CA LEU A 277 9.08 2.92 12.82
C LEU A 277 9.69 4.34 12.87
N GLN A 278 9.15 5.25 13.68
CA GLN A 278 9.71 6.60 13.86
C GLN A 278 11.16 6.57 14.36
N ASN A 279 11.45 5.73 15.35
CA ASN A 279 12.80 5.57 15.90
C ASN A 279 13.76 5.01 14.83
N SER A 280 13.32 4.04 14.03
CA SER A 280 14.12 3.49 12.93
C SER A 280 14.42 4.57 11.88
N LEU A 281 13.40 5.32 11.43
CA LEU A 281 13.57 6.42 10.47
C LEU A 281 14.57 7.47 10.97
N MET A 282 14.46 7.85 12.25
CA MET A 282 15.42 8.78 12.87
C MET A 282 16.85 8.24 12.85
N LYS A 283 17.06 6.97 13.21
CA LYS A 283 18.38 6.32 13.19
C LYS A 283 18.93 6.20 11.76
N ILE A 284 18.09 5.86 10.78
CA ILE A 284 18.49 5.79 9.36
C ILE A 284 18.97 7.16 8.89
N LYS A 285 18.20 8.22 9.19
CA LYS A 285 18.54 9.61 8.85
C LYS A 285 19.88 10.04 9.41
N ASN A 286 20.19 9.61 10.63
CA ASN A 286 21.46 9.88 11.30
C ASN A 286 22.59 8.91 10.90
N SER A 287 22.33 7.92 10.02
CA SER A 287 23.28 6.86 9.67
C SER A 287 23.72 5.99 10.87
N GLU A 288 22.80 5.80 11.84
CA GLU A 288 23.03 5.04 13.07
C GLU A 288 22.41 3.64 13.02
N GLN A 289 21.60 3.34 11.97
CA GLN A 289 20.91 2.07 11.81
C GLN A 289 21.77 1.07 11.05
N GLU A 290 21.90 -0.16 11.57
CA GLU A 290 22.50 -1.28 10.85
C GLU A 290 21.66 -1.67 9.64
N THR A 291 22.32 -2.11 8.56
CA THR A 291 21.68 -2.41 7.29
C THR A 291 22.10 -3.79 6.76
N GLN A 292 21.23 -4.36 5.91
CA GLN A 292 21.51 -5.56 5.14
C GLN A 292 21.20 -5.32 3.66
N GLY A 293 21.85 -6.08 2.79
CA GLY A 293 21.64 -5.99 1.35
C GLY A 293 22.36 -4.81 0.69
N LEU A 294 22.26 -4.75 -0.64
CA LEU A 294 22.86 -3.70 -1.46
C LEU A 294 21.79 -2.84 -2.15
N TYR A 295 20.74 -3.47 -2.63
CA TYR A 295 19.58 -2.84 -3.27
C TYR A 295 18.39 -3.82 -3.32
N PRO A 296 17.23 -3.49 -2.71
CA PRO A 296 17.10 -2.43 -1.70
C PRO A 296 17.97 -2.70 -0.46
N VAL A 297 18.21 -1.65 0.31
CA VAL A 297 18.84 -1.76 1.63
C VAL A 297 17.74 -2.04 2.65
N ILE A 298 17.96 -3.04 3.52
CA ILE A 298 16.99 -3.51 4.51
C ILE A 298 17.39 -2.99 5.88
N TYR A 299 16.46 -2.30 6.53
CA TYR A 299 16.58 -1.79 7.89
C TYR A 299 15.63 -2.55 8.81
N PRO A 300 16.09 -3.18 9.90
CA PRO A 300 15.19 -3.74 10.91
C PRO A 300 14.45 -2.61 11.64
N VAL A 301 13.13 -2.72 11.76
CA VAL A 301 12.30 -1.80 12.53
C VAL A 301 12.06 -2.39 13.92
N ASN A 302 11.48 -3.60 13.97
CA ASN A 302 11.29 -4.41 15.17
C ASN A 302 11.21 -5.90 14.76
N ASP A 303 10.73 -6.77 15.65
CA ASP A 303 10.63 -8.22 15.38
C ASP A 303 9.59 -8.55 14.28
N GLU A 304 8.66 -7.65 14.01
CA GLU A 304 7.53 -7.83 13.09
C GLU A 304 7.73 -7.13 11.74
N MET A 305 8.59 -6.08 11.70
CA MET A 305 8.70 -5.21 10.55
C MET A 305 10.15 -4.93 10.14
N THR A 306 10.37 -4.85 8.83
CA THR A 306 11.57 -4.29 8.21
C THR A 306 11.21 -3.17 7.26
N LEU A 307 12.09 -2.17 7.10
CA LEU A 307 11.93 -1.12 6.11
C LEU A 307 12.96 -1.30 4.99
N TRP A 308 12.47 -1.49 3.77
CA TRP A 308 13.28 -1.66 2.58
C TRP A 308 13.35 -0.34 1.84
N ALA A 309 14.54 0.22 1.71
CA ALA A 309 14.71 1.56 1.17
C ALA A 309 15.80 1.62 0.10
N GLU A 310 15.85 2.75 -0.59
CA GLU A 310 16.96 3.11 -1.45
C GLU A 310 18.29 3.13 -0.64
N PRO A 311 19.45 2.84 -1.26
CA PRO A 311 20.74 2.97 -0.61
C PRO A 311 20.99 4.40 -0.10
N PRO A 312 21.82 4.60 0.94
CA PRO A 312 22.00 5.92 1.58
C PRO A 312 22.30 7.09 0.64
N TRP A 313 23.04 6.84 -0.45
CA TRP A 313 23.37 7.88 -1.45
C TRP A 313 22.23 8.22 -2.41
N LEU A 314 21.09 7.55 -2.31
CA LEU A 314 19.87 7.77 -3.11
C LEU A 314 18.65 8.16 -2.29
N GLN A 315 18.75 8.02 -0.98
CA GLN A 315 17.63 8.31 -0.09
C GLN A 315 17.18 9.76 -0.24
N ASN A 316 15.89 9.93 -0.47
CA ASN A 316 15.24 11.24 -0.42
C ASN A 316 14.59 11.42 0.96
N TRP A 317 14.97 12.50 1.65
CA TRP A 317 14.46 12.87 2.96
C TRP A 317 13.58 14.14 2.92
N ASP A 318 13.28 14.63 1.73
CA ASP A 318 12.34 15.73 1.54
C ASP A 318 10.92 15.18 1.48
N ALA A 319 10.00 15.77 2.24
CA ALA A 319 8.59 15.44 2.14
C ALA A 319 7.97 16.08 0.89
N THR A 320 7.14 15.32 0.18
CA THR A 320 6.50 15.79 -1.06
C THR A 320 5.51 16.91 -0.78
N TYR A 321 4.76 16.81 0.32
CA TYR A 321 3.79 17.81 0.78
C TYR A 321 3.99 18.10 2.27
N PRO A 322 5.00 18.93 2.65
CA PRO A 322 5.38 19.13 4.04
C PRO A 322 4.29 19.81 4.90
N ASP A 323 3.34 20.50 4.26
CA ASP A 323 2.27 21.26 4.94
C ASP A 323 0.92 20.53 5.00
N GLN A 324 0.87 19.23 4.64
CA GLN A 324 -0.36 18.41 4.63
C GLN A 324 -0.41 17.44 5.79
#